data_4abb0229b9ebd2c52f20e436015f8fc7
#
_entry.id   4abb0229b9ebd2c52f20e436015f8fc7
#
_cell.length_a   1.000
_cell.length_b   1.000
_cell.length_c   1.000
_cell.angle_alpha   90.00
_cell.angle_beta   90.00
_cell.angle_gamma   90.00
#
_symmetry.space_group_name_H-M   'P 1'
#
loop_
_entity.id
_entity.type
_entity.pdbx_description
1 polymer ?
#
loop_
_entity_poly.entity_id
_entity_poly.type
_entity_poly.pdbx_seq_one_letter_code
_entity_poly.pdbx_strand_id
1 'polypeptide(L)'
;SETVADIKVYRLLTLLAAWLLAVMCARRAITWGVASTALAATTAVGVLIQWPLDILVLRLTEDGKFGAAGWLYLLGRCWWLFALFAIARWLRPRRLLANLAAAAVAFAVSAAPWWWLPAIPLVEQDYEALAALENQTGDDITGTGFEEDASAPSFNPEDLMYAQPLLMQNIIAALKPRTPGKPNLFVIAFAGDGSENVFRNEVEYASLLFSSRFDAQGHVLVLENNPASLETRPLATLTNLQTALDAVATRMDPAEDILLLYVTSHGSKEHQVLVGLDPLPLNQLAPEDIAQALKTSPSIRWKVLVINACYSGGFIETLRDDSSMVITS
;
A
#
# COMPACT_ATOMS: atom_id res chain seq x y z
N SER A 1 -8.85 2.19 2.61
CA SER A 1 -7.80 2.47 3.59
C SER A 1 -6.78 3.41 2.96
N GLU A 2 -6.84 4.69 3.37
CA GLU A 2 -5.84 5.68 2.94
C GLU A 2 -4.50 5.24 3.52
N THR A 3 -3.61 4.80 2.66
CA THR A 3 -2.25 4.39 2.98
C THR A 3 -1.46 5.56 3.57
N VAL A 4 -0.56 5.24 4.50
CA VAL A 4 0.37 6.14 5.23
C VAL A 4 1.22 7.03 4.29
N ALA A 5 1.18 6.82 2.98
CA ALA A 5 1.88 7.60 1.96
C ALA A 5 1.27 9.00 1.66
N ASP A 6 0.05 9.30 2.12
CA ASP A 6 -0.57 10.62 1.96
C ASP A 6 -0.07 11.65 3.00
N ILE A 7 1.24 11.79 3.11
CA ILE A 7 1.81 13.01 3.69
C ILE A 7 1.56 14.13 2.68
N LYS A 8 0.42 14.75 2.81
CA LYS A 8 -0.02 15.81 1.90
C LYS A 8 0.96 16.98 2.01
N VAL A 9 1.44 17.48 0.88
CA VAL A 9 2.42 18.60 0.81
C VAL A 9 1.99 19.79 1.68
N TYR A 10 0.68 20.02 1.85
CA TYR A 10 0.18 21.07 2.72
C TYR A 10 0.52 20.87 4.22
N ARG A 11 0.76 19.63 4.71
CA ARG A 11 1.25 19.42 6.09
C ARG A 11 2.65 19.98 6.26
N LEU A 12 3.52 19.84 5.27
CA LEU A 12 4.83 20.46 5.26
C LEU A 12 4.76 21.99 5.16
N LEU A 13 3.84 22.50 4.33
CA LEU A 13 3.60 23.95 4.19
C LEU A 13 3.04 24.55 5.48
N THR A 14 2.17 23.87 6.22
CA THR A 14 1.66 24.34 7.51
C THR A 14 2.77 24.42 8.57
N LEU A 15 3.67 23.44 8.61
CA LEU A 15 4.83 23.44 9.49
C LEU A 15 5.79 24.58 9.15
N LEU A 16 6.04 24.79 7.86
CA LEU A 16 6.88 25.87 7.37
C LEU A 16 6.29 27.24 7.72
N ALA A 17 4.98 27.45 7.51
CA ALA A 17 4.27 28.68 7.84
C ALA A 17 4.31 28.98 9.35
N ALA A 18 4.07 27.98 10.20
CA ALA A 18 4.17 28.10 11.66
C ALA A 18 5.61 28.42 12.09
N TRP A 19 6.60 27.80 11.44
CA TRP A 19 8.01 28.08 11.68
C TRP A 19 8.39 29.51 11.27
N LEU A 20 8.00 29.98 10.09
CA LEU A 20 8.23 31.35 9.61
C LEU A 20 7.61 32.38 10.54
N LEU A 21 6.41 32.11 11.08
CA LEU A 21 5.76 33.01 12.05
C LEU A 21 6.50 33.05 13.38
N ALA A 22 6.98 31.92 13.89
CA ALA A 22 7.83 31.86 15.08
C ALA A 22 9.12 32.66 14.88
N VAL A 23 9.70 32.57 13.69
CA VAL A 23 10.85 33.28 13.20
C VAL A 23 10.63 34.80 13.18
N MET A 24 9.54 35.25 12.57
CA MET A 24 9.18 36.68 12.51
C MET A 24 8.92 37.29 13.90
N CYS A 25 8.52 36.46 14.87
CA CYS A 25 8.30 36.87 16.26
C CYS A 25 9.59 36.93 17.09
N ALA A 26 10.69 36.30 16.66
CA ALA A 26 11.97 36.26 17.38
C ALA A 26 12.83 37.48 17.05
N ARG A 27 13.28 38.20 18.08
CA ARG A 27 14.10 39.44 17.91
C ARG A 27 15.60 39.21 17.85
N ARG A 28 16.11 38.00 18.13
CA ARG A 28 17.54 37.65 18.15
C ARG A 28 17.78 36.20 17.69
N ALA A 29 18.96 35.90 17.15
CA ALA A 29 19.34 34.58 16.64
C ALA A 29 19.25 33.45 17.70
N ILE A 30 19.53 33.75 18.98
CA ILE A 30 19.42 32.77 20.09
C ILE A 30 17.95 32.42 20.36
N THR A 31 17.02 33.40 20.25
CA THR A 31 15.58 33.14 20.39
C THR A 31 15.02 32.37 19.20
N TRP A 32 15.68 32.41 18.07
CA TRP A 32 15.35 31.60 16.87
C TRP A 32 15.54 30.10 17.08
N GLY A 33 16.74 29.70 17.52
CA GLY A 33 17.03 28.29 17.78
C GLY A 33 16.08 27.71 18.84
N VAL A 34 15.87 28.44 19.93
CA VAL A 34 14.97 28.01 21.00
C VAL A 34 13.51 27.97 20.55
N ALA A 35 13.02 28.95 19.78
CA ALA A 35 11.68 28.94 19.23
C ALA A 35 11.46 27.79 18.24
N SER A 36 12.43 27.51 17.38
CA SER A 36 12.39 26.41 16.43
C SER A 36 12.39 25.05 17.14
N THR A 37 13.23 24.90 18.18
CA THR A 37 13.28 23.67 18.99
C THR A 37 11.98 23.48 19.77
N ALA A 38 11.43 24.53 20.37
CA ALA A 38 10.14 24.46 21.07
C ALA A 38 9.00 24.10 20.12
N LEU A 39 8.97 24.67 18.90
CA LEU A 39 7.98 24.35 17.88
C LEU A 39 8.13 22.90 17.41
N ALA A 40 9.34 22.42 17.14
CA ALA A 40 9.60 21.05 16.75
C ALA A 40 9.18 20.06 17.84
N ALA A 41 9.52 20.33 19.09
CA ALA A 41 9.12 19.52 20.24
C ALA A 41 7.58 19.51 20.42
N THR A 42 6.92 20.67 20.29
CA THR A 42 5.46 20.77 20.38
C THR A 42 4.78 20.04 19.23
N THR A 43 5.36 20.09 18.02
CA THR A 43 4.88 19.33 16.86
C THR A 43 4.98 17.83 17.09
N ALA A 44 6.12 17.35 17.59
CA ALA A 44 6.33 15.94 17.90
C ALA A 44 5.33 15.44 18.97
N VAL A 45 5.15 16.19 20.06
CA VAL A 45 4.15 15.88 21.09
C VAL A 45 2.73 15.95 20.52
N GLY A 46 2.45 16.95 19.67
CA GLY A 46 1.16 17.07 18.98
C GLY A 46 0.83 15.87 18.11
N VAL A 47 1.80 15.35 17.36
CA VAL A 47 1.63 14.12 16.54
C VAL A 47 1.36 12.92 17.43
N LEU A 48 2.11 12.74 18.52
CA LEU A 48 1.91 11.63 19.46
C LEU A 48 0.52 11.64 20.13
N ILE A 49 -0.05 12.82 20.36
CA ILE A 49 -1.40 12.96 20.93
C ILE A 49 -2.47 12.82 19.83
N GLN A 50 -2.22 13.40 18.67
CA GLN A 50 -3.18 13.45 17.56
C GLN A 50 -3.41 12.06 16.95
N TRP A 51 -2.37 11.25 16.79
CA TRP A 51 -2.47 9.95 16.15
C TRP A 51 -3.45 8.98 16.85
N PRO A 52 -3.39 8.77 18.19
CA PRO A 52 -4.41 7.98 18.88
C PRO A 52 -5.80 8.58 18.82
N LEU A 53 -5.92 9.92 18.81
CA LEU A 53 -7.20 10.61 18.67
C LEU A 53 -7.79 10.42 17.26
N ASP A 54 -6.99 10.47 16.22
CA ASP A 54 -7.43 10.24 14.84
C ASP A 54 -7.93 8.80 14.66
N ILE A 55 -7.22 7.80 15.23
CA ILE A 55 -7.68 6.40 15.26
C ILE A 55 -9.02 6.26 15.99
N LEU A 56 -9.17 6.94 17.13
CA LEU A 56 -10.43 6.90 17.90
C LEU A 56 -11.57 7.60 17.16
N VAL A 57 -11.28 8.70 16.46
CA VAL A 57 -12.23 9.41 15.58
C VAL A 57 -12.70 8.49 14.46
N LEU A 58 -11.78 7.79 13.79
CA LEU A 58 -12.12 6.81 12.75
C LEU A 58 -13.05 5.72 13.28
N ARG A 59 -12.70 5.09 14.40
CA ARG A 59 -13.55 4.05 15.01
C ARG A 59 -14.94 4.56 15.40
N LEU A 60 -15.02 5.79 15.92
CA LEU A 60 -16.32 6.38 16.29
C LEU A 60 -17.16 6.74 15.06
N THR A 61 -16.54 7.08 13.94
CA THR A 61 -17.25 7.30 12.66
C THR A 61 -17.75 5.99 12.07
N GLU A 62 -16.95 4.92 12.11
CA GLU A 62 -17.37 3.56 11.73
C GLU A 62 -18.55 3.07 12.58
N ASP A 63 -18.56 3.36 13.89
CA ASP A 63 -19.68 3.07 14.81
C ASP A 63 -20.91 3.99 14.62
N GLY A 64 -20.89 4.92 13.70
CA GLY A 64 -21.98 5.89 13.49
C GLY A 64 -22.09 6.98 14.57
N LYS A 65 -21.08 7.15 15.43
CA LYS A 65 -21.07 8.14 16.54
C LYS A 65 -20.46 9.47 16.10
N PHE A 66 -20.97 10.06 15.04
CA PHE A 66 -20.42 11.28 14.40
C PHE A 66 -20.28 12.48 15.35
N GLY A 67 -21.21 12.65 16.31
CA GLY A 67 -21.13 13.75 17.27
C GLY A 67 -19.91 13.64 18.19
N ALA A 68 -19.62 12.46 18.72
CA ALA A 68 -18.46 12.22 19.58
C ALA A 68 -17.16 12.35 18.80
N ALA A 69 -17.10 11.85 17.56
CA ALA A 69 -15.97 11.99 16.66
C ALA A 69 -15.65 13.47 16.38
N GLY A 70 -16.67 14.31 16.12
CA GLY A 70 -16.51 15.74 15.90
C GLY A 70 -15.93 16.47 17.11
N TRP A 71 -16.38 16.15 18.33
CA TRP A 71 -15.82 16.74 19.55
C TRP A 71 -14.36 16.36 19.78
N LEU A 72 -13.97 15.11 19.54
CA LEU A 72 -12.57 14.67 19.66
C LEU A 72 -11.68 15.34 18.62
N TYR A 73 -12.16 15.49 17.39
CA TYR A 73 -11.45 16.23 16.36
C TYR A 73 -11.20 17.69 16.77
N LEU A 74 -12.22 18.35 17.30
CA LEU A 74 -12.11 19.73 17.82
C LEU A 74 -11.11 19.83 18.98
N LEU A 75 -11.09 18.88 19.90
CA LEU A 75 -10.12 18.85 21.01
C LEU A 75 -8.69 18.79 20.50
N GLY A 76 -8.40 17.95 19.50
CA GLY A 76 -7.09 17.89 18.85
C GLY A 76 -6.68 19.23 18.21
N ARG A 77 -7.63 19.96 17.62
CA ARG A 77 -7.36 21.30 17.07
C ARG A 77 -7.15 22.37 18.14
N CYS A 78 -7.87 22.30 19.24
CA CYS A 78 -7.68 23.20 20.37
C CYS A 78 -6.29 23.04 21.00
N TRP A 79 -5.72 21.85 21.02
CA TRP A 79 -4.34 21.63 21.45
C TRP A 79 -3.34 22.48 20.68
N TRP A 80 -3.47 22.51 19.34
CA TRP A 80 -2.59 23.33 18.50
C TRP A 80 -2.68 24.82 18.80
N LEU A 81 -3.90 25.35 18.98
CA LEU A 81 -4.12 26.74 19.40
C LEU A 81 -3.45 27.03 20.74
N PHE A 82 -3.63 26.14 21.70
CA PHE A 82 -3.01 26.27 23.02
C PHE A 82 -1.48 26.24 22.94
N ALA A 83 -0.92 25.32 22.18
CA ALA A 83 0.52 25.18 22.00
C ALA A 83 1.16 26.41 21.34
N LEU A 84 0.55 26.93 20.27
CA LEU A 84 0.99 28.15 19.61
C LEU A 84 0.90 29.37 20.54
N PHE A 85 -0.18 29.48 21.32
CA PHE A 85 -0.35 30.52 22.33
C PHE A 85 0.71 30.41 23.44
N ALA A 86 0.98 29.21 23.94
CA ALA A 86 2.00 28.98 24.97
C ALA A 86 3.41 29.40 24.50
N ILE A 87 3.77 29.06 23.26
CA ILE A 87 5.05 29.47 22.64
C ILE A 87 5.09 31.00 22.50
N ALA A 88 4.06 31.62 21.97
CA ALA A 88 3.98 33.07 21.83
C ALA A 88 4.06 33.79 23.21
N ARG A 89 3.38 33.24 24.22
CA ARG A 89 3.38 33.74 25.59
C ARG A 89 4.75 33.63 26.23
N TRP A 90 5.46 32.55 26.00
CA TRP A 90 6.84 32.36 26.49
C TRP A 90 7.84 33.34 25.85
N LEU A 91 7.68 33.59 24.54
CA LEU A 91 8.52 34.54 23.80
C LEU A 91 8.24 35.98 24.18
N ARG A 92 7.00 36.33 24.56
CA ARG A 92 6.53 37.71 24.84
C ARG A 92 5.61 37.75 26.05
N PRO A 93 6.11 37.57 27.29
CA PRO A 93 5.31 37.38 28.48
C PRO A 93 4.37 38.54 28.85
N ARG A 94 4.66 39.77 28.38
CA ARG A 94 3.91 40.99 28.74
C ARG A 94 2.88 41.45 27.69
N ARG A 95 2.65 40.68 26.59
CA ARG A 95 1.79 41.11 25.48
C ARG A 95 0.69 40.08 25.20
N LEU A 96 -0.23 39.94 26.14
CA LEU A 96 -1.27 38.92 26.08
C LEU A 96 -2.10 38.96 24.78
N LEU A 97 -2.70 40.12 24.46
CA LEU A 97 -3.55 40.29 23.28
C LEU A 97 -2.78 40.07 21.96
N ALA A 98 -1.54 40.56 21.88
CA ALA A 98 -0.70 40.37 20.71
C ALA A 98 -0.32 38.87 20.53
N ASN A 99 -0.14 38.14 21.63
CA ASN A 99 0.15 36.70 21.58
C ASN A 99 -1.09 35.87 21.18
N LEU A 100 -2.27 36.25 21.64
CA LEU A 100 -3.54 35.65 21.21
C LEU A 100 -3.77 35.88 19.71
N ALA A 101 -3.58 37.11 19.23
CA ALA A 101 -3.68 37.43 17.82
C ALA A 101 -2.66 36.66 16.97
N ALA A 102 -1.39 36.58 17.41
CA ALA A 102 -0.36 35.83 16.71
C ALA A 102 -0.66 34.32 16.64
N ALA A 103 -1.17 33.73 17.74
CA ALA A 103 -1.58 32.32 17.76
C ALA A 103 -2.78 32.05 16.84
N ALA A 104 -3.76 32.96 16.84
CA ALA A 104 -4.92 32.86 15.96
C ALA A 104 -4.56 32.97 14.48
N VAL A 105 -3.65 33.91 14.12
CA VAL A 105 -3.15 34.06 12.75
C VAL A 105 -2.34 32.83 12.33
N ALA A 106 -1.44 32.33 13.20
CA ALA A 106 -0.67 31.13 12.92
C ALA A 106 -1.56 29.91 12.72
N PHE A 107 -2.62 29.78 13.51
CA PHE A 107 -3.60 28.73 13.36
C PHE A 107 -4.39 28.87 12.05
N ALA A 108 -4.86 30.06 11.71
CA ALA A 108 -5.59 30.32 10.47
C ALA A 108 -4.73 30.01 9.24
N VAL A 109 -3.46 30.46 9.25
CA VAL A 109 -2.50 30.15 8.16
C VAL A 109 -2.21 28.66 8.06
N SER A 110 -2.13 27.96 9.18
CA SER A 110 -1.92 26.51 9.19
C SER A 110 -3.15 25.71 8.76
N ALA A 111 -4.36 26.25 8.99
CA ALA A 111 -5.62 25.61 8.63
C ALA A 111 -6.07 25.94 7.20
N ALA A 112 -5.75 27.13 6.67
CA ALA A 112 -6.16 27.59 5.35
C ALA A 112 -5.83 26.60 4.21
N PRO A 113 -4.63 26.00 4.14
CA PRO A 113 -4.31 25.02 3.09
C PRO A 113 -5.23 23.81 3.05
N TRP A 114 -5.82 23.40 4.18
CA TRP A 114 -6.79 22.29 4.26
C TRP A 114 -8.11 22.57 3.55
N TRP A 115 -8.45 23.85 3.38
CA TRP A 115 -9.71 24.29 2.80
C TRP A 115 -9.55 24.71 1.33
N TRP A 116 -8.35 25.15 0.93
CA TRP A 116 -8.14 25.86 -0.33
C TRP A 116 -7.19 25.15 -1.28
N LEU A 117 -6.32 24.25 -0.78
CA LEU A 117 -5.40 23.52 -1.64
C LEU A 117 -5.89 22.09 -1.89
N PRO A 118 -5.89 21.64 -3.15
CA PRO A 118 -6.13 20.24 -3.46
C PRO A 118 -5.07 19.37 -2.76
N ALA A 119 -5.44 18.13 -2.43
CA ALA A 119 -4.48 17.15 -1.93
C ALA A 119 -3.45 16.86 -3.02
N ILE A 120 -2.22 17.35 -2.84
CA ILE A 120 -1.11 17.07 -3.75
C ILE A 120 -0.32 15.92 -3.13
N PRO A 121 -0.30 14.72 -3.72
CA PRO A 121 0.50 13.61 -3.22
C PRO A 121 1.99 13.92 -3.36
N LEU A 122 2.81 13.50 -2.39
CA LEU A 122 4.27 13.64 -2.45
C LEU A 122 4.91 12.68 -3.46
N VAL A 123 4.21 11.62 -3.79
CA VAL A 123 4.55 10.69 -4.86
C VAL A 123 3.46 10.83 -5.90
N GLU A 124 3.81 11.36 -7.06
CA GLU A 124 2.95 11.39 -8.22
C GLU A 124 2.83 9.94 -8.70
N GLN A 125 1.68 9.33 -8.42
CA GLN A 125 1.31 8.14 -9.16
C GLN A 125 1.02 8.62 -10.58
N ASP A 126 1.68 8.01 -11.55
CA ASP A 126 1.43 8.29 -12.95
C ASP A 126 0.07 7.68 -13.35
N TYR A 127 -0.99 8.40 -12.98
CA TYR A 127 -2.36 8.02 -13.29
C TYR A 127 -2.62 8.03 -14.81
N GLU A 128 -1.82 8.75 -15.61
CA GLU A 128 -1.92 8.71 -17.06
C GLU A 128 -1.38 7.38 -17.60
N ALA A 129 -0.30 6.86 -17.03
CA ALA A 129 0.20 5.53 -17.38
C ALA A 129 -0.76 4.43 -16.90
N LEU A 130 -1.38 4.59 -15.73
CA LEU A 130 -2.45 3.68 -15.26
C LEU A 130 -3.69 3.78 -16.14
N ALA A 131 -4.17 4.99 -16.45
CA ALA A 131 -5.31 5.21 -17.34
C ALA A 131 -5.05 4.77 -18.78
N ALA A 132 -3.81 4.86 -19.26
CA ALA A 132 -3.44 4.33 -20.59
C ALA A 132 -3.47 2.79 -20.60
N LEU A 133 -3.09 2.13 -19.49
CA LEU A 133 -3.26 0.68 -19.29
C LEU A 133 -4.76 0.31 -19.24
N GLU A 134 -5.55 1.11 -18.56
CA GLU A 134 -6.99 0.95 -18.40
C GLU A 134 -7.75 1.12 -19.73
N ASN A 135 -7.39 2.13 -20.52
CA ASN A 135 -7.94 2.35 -21.87
C ASN A 135 -7.53 1.28 -22.90
N GLN A 136 -6.43 0.55 -22.66
CA GLN A 136 -6.05 -0.61 -23.47
C GLN A 136 -6.89 -1.85 -23.13
N THR A 137 -7.51 -1.90 -21.95
CA THR A 137 -8.35 -3.02 -21.50
C THR A 137 -9.85 -2.79 -21.67
N GLY A 138 -10.29 -1.61 -22.08
CA GLY A 138 -11.68 -1.34 -22.46
C GLY A 138 -12.70 -1.23 -21.32
N ASP A 139 -12.27 -1.13 -20.08
CA ASP A 139 -13.16 -0.98 -18.92
C ASP A 139 -13.24 0.47 -18.44
N ASP A 140 -14.43 1.03 -18.54
CA ASP A 140 -14.80 2.38 -18.11
C ASP A 140 -14.96 2.42 -16.57
N ILE A 141 -13.96 2.99 -15.84
CA ILE A 141 -14.05 3.16 -14.38
C ILE A 141 -14.70 4.51 -14.05
N THR A 142 -15.93 4.71 -14.44
CA THR A 142 -16.80 5.72 -13.86
C THR A 142 -18.06 5.07 -13.31
N GLY A 143 -17.97 4.48 -12.15
CA GLY A 143 -19.10 3.83 -11.50
C GLY A 143 -19.06 3.97 -9.99
N THR A 144 -19.43 5.14 -9.44
CA THR A 144 -20.05 5.22 -8.13
C THR A 144 -21.47 4.65 -8.25
N GLY A 145 -21.61 3.36 -8.01
CA GLY A 145 -22.90 2.72 -7.98
C GLY A 145 -22.72 1.23 -7.76
N PHE A 146 -23.04 0.76 -6.59
CA PHE A 146 -23.33 -0.66 -6.37
C PHE A 146 -24.63 -0.95 -7.12
N GLU A 147 -24.55 -1.15 -8.41
CA GLU A 147 -25.60 -1.85 -9.14
C GLU A 147 -25.08 -3.29 -9.33
N GLU A 148 -25.71 -4.21 -8.61
CA GLU A 148 -25.72 -5.62 -8.95
C GLU A 148 -26.31 -5.76 -10.36
N ASP A 149 -25.51 -5.53 -11.39
CA ASP A 149 -25.91 -5.93 -12.72
C ASP A 149 -25.33 -7.34 -12.97
N ALA A 150 -26.24 -8.29 -12.79
CA ALA A 150 -26.04 -9.70 -12.94
C ALA A 150 -25.85 -10.10 -14.42
N SER A 151 -24.73 -9.70 -15.00
CA SER A 151 -24.14 -10.44 -16.10
C SER A 151 -22.68 -10.72 -15.75
N ALA A 152 -22.46 -11.68 -14.84
CA ALA A 152 -21.17 -12.31 -14.69
C ALA A 152 -20.68 -12.71 -16.08
N PRO A 153 -19.44 -12.40 -16.50
CA PRO A 153 -18.91 -12.84 -17.76
C PRO A 153 -19.06 -14.36 -17.81
N SER A 154 -19.90 -14.84 -18.73
CA SER A 154 -20.22 -16.26 -18.85
C SER A 154 -19.05 -16.97 -19.51
N PHE A 155 -18.03 -17.35 -18.75
CA PHE A 155 -17.04 -18.28 -19.20
C PHE A 155 -17.48 -19.71 -18.85
N ASN A 156 -17.07 -20.67 -19.66
CA ASN A 156 -17.29 -22.09 -19.34
C ASN A 156 -16.20 -22.54 -18.35
N PRO A 157 -16.55 -22.92 -17.10
CA PRO A 157 -15.58 -23.37 -16.11
C PRO A 157 -14.73 -24.56 -16.55
N GLU A 158 -15.33 -25.50 -17.30
CA GLU A 158 -14.63 -26.69 -17.81
C GLU A 158 -13.55 -26.28 -18.82
N ASP A 159 -13.91 -25.47 -19.83
CA ASP A 159 -12.95 -24.98 -20.84
C ASP A 159 -11.80 -24.22 -20.21
N LEU A 160 -12.11 -23.35 -19.23
CA LEU A 160 -11.11 -22.58 -18.50
C LEU A 160 -10.14 -23.49 -17.74
N MET A 161 -10.63 -24.52 -17.06
CA MET A 161 -9.77 -25.45 -16.32
C MET A 161 -8.89 -26.28 -17.26
N TYR A 162 -9.40 -26.71 -18.41
CA TYR A 162 -8.61 -27.42 -19.42
C TYR A 162 -7.59 -26.52 -20.14
N ALA A 163 -7.82 -25.20 -20.19
CA ALA A 163 -6.85 -24.26 -20.76
C ALA A 163 -5.64 -24.01 -19.84
N GLN A 164 -5.77 -24.22 -18.51
CA GLN A 164 -4.71 -23.87 -17.55
C GLN A 164 -3.34 -24.49 -17.86
N PRO A 165 -3.20 -25.79 -18.20
CA PRO A 165 -1.89 -26.36 -18.52
C PRO A 165 -1.20 -25.67 -19.70
N LEU A 166 -1.95 -25.27 -20.73
CA LEU A 166 -1.40 -24.56 -21.89
C LEU A 166 -0.97 -23.13 -21.52
N LEU A 167 -1.81 -22.41 -20.77
CA LEU A 167 -1.48 -21.07 -20.28
C LEU A 167 -0.21 -21.07 -19.41
N MET A 168 -0.12 -22.03 -18.47
CA MET A 168 1.08 -22.23 -17.65
C MET A 168 2.30 -22.55 -18.52
N GLN A 169 2.16 -23.46 -19.49
CA GLN A 169 3.27 -23.79 -20.40
C GLN A 169 3.76 -22.57 -21.18
N ASN A 170 2.84 -21.72 -21.64
CA ASN A 170 3.19 -20.50 -22.41
C ASN A 170 4.00 -19.52 -21.56
N ILE A 171 3.56 -19.20 -20.33
CA ILE A 171 4.29 -18.25 -19.48
C ILE A 171 5.65 -18.82 -19.02
N ILE A 172 5.73 -20.12 -18.77
CA ILE A 172 6.99 -20.81 -18.40
C ILE A 172 7.95 -20.86 -19.57
N ALA A 173 7.47 -21.07 -20.81
CA ALA A 173 8.30 -21.03 -22.01
C ALA A 173 8.88 -19.65 -22.30
N ALA A 174 8.15 -18.60 -21.92
CA ALA A 174 8.61 -17.21 -22.04
C ALA A 174 9.66 -16.81 -20.97
N LEU A 175 9.77 -17.59 -19.89
CA LEU A 175 10.70 -17.31 -18.78
C LEU A 175 12.16 -17.50 -19.26
N LYS A 176 12.91 -16.41 -19.24
CA LYS A 176 14.32 -16.41 -19.68
C LYS A 176 15.23 -17.16 -18.71
N PRO A 177 16.33 -17.74 -19.19
CA PRO A 177 17.37 -18.25 -18.31
C PRO A 177 18.03 -17.11 -17.52
N ARG A 178 18.61 -17.44 -16.36
CA ARG A 178 19.40 -16.49 -15.56
C ARG A 178 20.60 -15.94 -16.35
N THR A 179 21.01 -14.72 -16.01
CA THR A 179 22.28 -14.14 -16.48
C THR A 179 23.40 -14.56 -15.51
N PRO A 180 24.39 -15.35 -15.94
CA PRO A 180 25.48 -15.76 -15.05
C PRO A 180 26.31 -14.58 -14.55
N GLY A 181 26.89 -14.73 -13.34
CA GLY A 181 27.83 -13.76 -12.77
C GLY A 181 27.19 -12.51 -12.13
N LYS A 182 25.87 -12.50 -11.99
CA LYS A 182 25.14 -11.52 -11.20
C LYS A 182 23.90 -12.15 -10.57
N PRO A 183 23.44 -11.64 -9.40
CA PRO A 183 22.14 -12.02 -8.86
C PRO A 183 21.03 -11.68 -9.85
N ASN A 184 20.11 -12.61 -10.07
CA ASN A 184 18.90 -12.38 -10.86
C ASN A 184 17.69 -12.36 -9.94
N LEU A 185 16.75 -11.48 -10.26
CA LEU A 185 15.45 -11.43 -9.58
C LEU A 185 14.42 -12.17 -10.42
N PHE A 186 13.84 -13.22 -9.84
CA PHE A 186 12.67 -13.90 -10.38
C PHE A 186 11.45 -13.46 -9.61
N VAL A 187 10.35 -13.16 -10.29
CA VAL A 187 9.14 -12.62 -9.70
C VAL A 187 7.96 -13.51 -10.04
N ILE A 188 7.18 -13.88 -9.03
CA ILE A 188 5.86 -14.48 -9.20
C ILE A 188 4.86 -13.50 -8.58
N ALA A 189 3.95 -12.96 -9.38
CA ALA A 189 2.89 -12.08 -8.95
C ALA A 189 1.55 -12.85 -8.99
N PHE A 190 0.80 -12.80 -7.88
CA PHE A 190 -0.38 -13.61 -7.65
C PHE A 190 -1.54 -12.71 -7.19
N ALA A 191 -2.58 -12.57 -8.01
CA ALA A 191 -3.83 -11.88 -7.70
C ALA A 191 -4.94 -12.89 -7.43
N GLY A 192 -5.29 -13.06 -6.15
CA GLY A 192 -6.15 -14.15 -5.71
C GLY A 192 -7.63 -13.96 -6.01
N ASP A 193 -8.18 -12.75 -5.88
CA ASP A 193 -9.61 -12.50 -6.01
C ASP A 193 -9.96 -11.84 -7.35
N GLY A 194 -10.87 -12.47 -8.08
CA GLY A 194 -11.37 -12.00 -9.37
C GLY A 194 -12.62 -11.13 -9.31
N SER A 195 -13.16 -10.87 -8.11
CA SER A 195 -14.34 -10.03 -7.94
C SER A 195 -14.05 -8.55 -8.12
N GLU A 196 -12.78 -8.14 -7.95
CA GLU A 196 -12.33 -6.75 -8.05
C GLU A 196 -11.11 -6.62 -8.98
N ASN A 197 -11.12 -5.58 -9.82
CA ASN A 197 -10.01 -5.30 -10.74
C ASN A 197 -8.73 -4.82 -10.03
N VAL A 198 -8.82 -4.37 -8.79
CA VAL A 198 -7.68 -3.82 -8.03
C VAL A 198 -6.52 -4.81 -7.94
N PHE A 199 -6.80 -6.09 -7.68
CA PHE A 199 -5.75 -7.11 -7.51
C PHE A 199 -5.04 -7.43 -8.82
N ARG A 200 -5.79 -7.51 -9.94
CA ARG A 200 -5.21 -7.60 -11.29
C ARG A 200 -4.30 -6.41 -11.58
N ASN A 201 -4.79 -5.19 -11.36
CA ASN A 201 -4.04 -3.97 -11.63
C ASN A 201 -2.74 -3.92 -10.81
N GLU A 202 -2.75 -4.39 -9.56
CA GLU A 202 -1.56 -4.45 -8.70
C GLU A 202 -0.50 -5.42 -9.24
N VAL A 203 -0.88 -6.64 -9.67
CA VAL A 203 0.10 -7.61 -10.19
C VAL A 203 0.63 -7.20 -11.57
N GLU A 204 -0.18 -6.61 -12.41
CA GLU A 204 0.28 -6.06 -13.69
C GLU A 204 1.23 -4.87 -13.47
N TYR A 205 0.91 -3.96 -12.54
CA TYR A 205 1.82 -2.88 -12.16
C TYR A 205 3.13 -3.42 -11.57
N ALA A 206 3.06 -4.41 -10.67
CA ALA A 206 4.24 -5.06 -10.11
C ALA A 206 5.09 -5.69 -11.21
N SER A 207 4.47 -6.39 -12.17
CA SER A 207 5.16 -6.97 -13.33
C SER A 207 5.93 -5.92 -14.13
N LEU A 208 5.30 -4.78 -14.44
CA LEU A 208 5.93 -3.68 -15.15
C LEU A 208 7.07 -3.05 -14.33
N LEU A 209 6.84 -2.81 -13.03
CA LEU A 209 7.81 -2.21 -12.12
C LEU A 209 9.09 -3.06 -12.01
N PHE A 210 8.93 -4.35 -11.73
CA PHE A 210 10.08 -5.25 -11.55
C PHE A 210 10.81 -5.51 -12.86
N SER A 211 10.09 -5.59 -13.99
CA SER A 211 10.70 -5.72 -15.30
C SER A 211 11.52 -4.49 -15.70
N SER A 212 11.01 -3.27 -15.41
CA SER A 212 11.64 -2.03 -15.89
C SER A 212 12.70 -1.46 -14.96
N ARG A 213 12.54 -1.62 -13.64
CA ARG A 213 13.41 -0.97 -12.64
C ARG A 213 14.34 -1.91 -11.90
N PHE A 214 14.03 -3.22 -11.87
CA PHE A 214 14.78 -4.21 -11.09
C PHE A 214 15.44 -5.28 -11.94
N ASP A 215 15.56 -5.04 -13.24
CA ASP A 215 16.23 -5.95 -14.20
C ASP A 215 15.62 -7.37 -14.26
N ALA A 216 14.31 -7.47 -13.91
CA ALA A 216 13.58 -8.74 -13.95
C ALA A 216 12.88 -9.00 -15.30
N GLN A 217 13.22 -8.26 -16.36
CA GLN A 217 12.60 -8.44 -17.67
C GLN A 217 12.77 -9.84 -18.23
N GLY A 218 11.66 -10.56 -18.37
CA GLY A 218 11.62 -11.96 -18.79
C GLY A 218 11.81 -12.95 -17.65
N HIS A 219 11.81 -12.49 -16.39
CA HIS A 219 11.84 -13.32 -15.18
C HIS A 219 10.57 -13.14 -14.34
N VAL A 220 9.49 -12.59 -14.90
CA VAL A 220 8.23 -12.34 -14.20
C VAL A 220 7.16 -13.31 -14.69
N LEU A 221 6.52 -14.00 -13.77
CA LEU A 221 5.32 -14.82 -14.00
C LEU A 221 4.14 -14.16 -13.29
N VAL A 222 3.02 -14.03 -13.97
CA VAL A 222 1.77 -13.46 -13.43
C VAL A 222 0.71 -14.55 -13.41
N LEU A 223 0.10 -14.75 -12.25
CA LEU A 223 -1.06 -15.60 -12.01
C LEU A 223 -2.17 -14.71 -11.48
N GLU A 224 -3.33 -14.70 -12.14
CA GLU A 224 -4.39 -13.79 -11.73
C GLU A 224 -5.78 -14.35 -11.98
N ASN A 225 -6.68 -14.11 -11.03
CA ASN A 225 -8.08 -14.39 -11.15
C ASN A 225 -8.80 -13.12 -11.57
N ASN A 226 -9.03 -12.96 -12.87
CA ASN A 226 -9.82 -11.83 -13.37
C ASN A 226 -10.54 -12.21 -14.65
N PRO A 227 -11.84 -11.91 -14.78
CA PRO A 227 -12.61 -12.23 -15.98
C PRO A 227 -12.03 -11.71 -17.29
N ALA A 228 -11.34 -10.54 -17.25
CA ALA A 228 -10.77 -9.93 -18.45
C ALA A 228 -9.47 -10.60 -18.94
N SER A 229 -8.83 -11.45 -18.14
CA SER A 229 -7.52 -12.05 -18.47
C SER A 229 -7.53 -13.58 -18.63
N LEU A 230 -8.69 -14.22 -18.57
CA LEU A 230 -8.82 -15.69 -18.57
C LEU A 230 -8.24 -16.40 -19.79
N GLU A 231 -8.17 -15.73 -20.94
CA GLU A 231 -7.59 -16.27 -22.16
C GLU A 231 -6.07 -16.11 -22.25
N THR A 232 -5.49 -15.22 -21.43
CA THR A 232 -4.09 -14.79 -21.57
C THR A 232 -3.24 -15.09 -20.34
N ARG A 233 -3.84 -15.20 -19.16
CA ARG A 233 -3.18 -15.44 -17.89
C ARG A 233 -3.64 -16.74 -17.24
N PRO A 234 -2.73 -17.52 -16.65
CA PRO A 234 -3.12 -18.64 -15.80
C PRO A 234 -3.79 -18.11 -14.51
N LEU A 235 -4.75 -18.91 -14.02
CA LEU A 235 -5.42 -18.61 -12.75
C LEU A 235 -4.44 -18.60 -11.57
N ALA A 236 -4.69 -17.72 -10.64
CA ALA A 236 -4.04 -17.65 -9.33
C ALA A 236 -4.63 -18.75 -8.43
N THR A 237 -4.09 -19.97 -8.54
CA THR A 237 -4.42 -21.13 -7.72
C THR A 237 -3.16 -21.69 -7.08
N LEU A 238 -3.30 -22.48 -6.00
CA LEU A 238 -2.17 -23.16 -5.36
C LEU A 238 -1.43 -24.08 -6.35
N THR A 239 -2.16 -24.80 -7.20
CA THR A 239 -1.57 -25.69 -8.22
C THR A 239 -0.71 -24.93 -9.23
N ASN A 240 -1.20 -23.80 -9.73
CA ASN A 240 -0.46 -22.97 -10.67
C ASN A 240 0.71 -22.26 -9.98
N LEU A 241 0.55 -21.82 -8.72
CA LEU A 241 1.65 -21.26 -7.90
C LEU A 241 2.76 -22.30 -7.72
N GLN A 242 2.43 -23.54 -7.36
CA GLN A 242 3.43 -24.62 -7.25
C GLN A 242 4.16 -24.85 -8.57
N THR A 243 3.43 -24.92 -9.67
CA THR A 243 4.03 -25.09 -11.01
C THR A 243 4.95 -23.91 -11.39
N ALA A 244 4.55 -22.68 -11.04
CA ALA A 244 5.39 -21.50 -11.26
C ALA A 244 6.67 -21.53 -10.40
N LEU A 245 6.56 -21.89 -9.11
CA LEU A 245 7.72 -22.04 -8.21
C LEU A 245 8.69 -23.11 -8.73
N ASP A 246 8.18 -24.26 -9.15
CA ASP A 246 9.03 -25.34 -9.71
C ASP A 246 9.75 -24.88 -11.00
N ALA A 247 9.04 -24.17 -11.87
CA ALA A 247 9.62 -23.61 -13.09
C ALA A 247 10.72 -22.57 -12.81
N VAL A 248 10.52 -21.70 -11.84
CA VAL A 248 11.52 -20.71 -11.39
C VAL A 248 12.70 -21.42 -10.73
N ALA A 249 12.45 -22.39 -9.83
CA ALA A 249 13.49 -23.16 -9.15
C ALA A 249 14.45 -23.87 -10.10
N THR A 250 13.99 -24.33 -11.25
CA THR A 250 14.84 -24.96 -12.28
C THR A 250 15.77 -23.98 -13.00
N ARG A 251 15.52 -22.68 -12.88
CA ARG A 251 16.26 -21.61 -13.56
C ARG A 251 17.15 -20.79 -12.63
N MET A 252 16.88 -20.82 -11.33
CA MET A 252 17.61 -20.08 -10.31
C MET A 252 18.93 -20.78 -9.92
N ASP A 253 19.92 -19.95 -9.61
CA ASP A 253 21.09 -20.37 -8.85
C ASP A 253 20.83 -20.11 -7.36
N PRO A 254 20.77 -21.15 -6.50
CA PRO A 254 20.46 -20.98 -5.09
C PRO A 254 21.50 -20.16 -4.31
N ALA A 255 22.70 -19.96 -4.87
CA ALA A 255 23.75 -19.17 -4.24
C ALA A 255 23.55 -17.65 -4.45
N GLU A 256 22.99 -17.24 -5.58
CA GLU A 256 23.00 -15.84 -6.02
C GLU A 256 21.60 -15.26 -6.25
N ASP A 257 20.66 -16.06 -6.78
CA ASP A 257 19.40 -15.54 -7.30
C ASP A 257 18.34 -15.40 -6.19
N ILE A 258 17.41 -14.48 -6.38
CA ILE A 258 16.37 -14.11 -5.42
C ILE A 258 15.00 -14.34 -6.05
N LEU A 259 14.10 -15.02 -5.31
CA LEU A 259 12.67 -15.04 -5.63
C LEU A 259 11.98 -13.87 -4.93
N LEU A 260 11.16 -13.13 -5.65
CA LEU A 260 10.09 -12.28 -5.09
C LEU A 260 8.75 -12.95 -5.38
N LEU A 261 8.03 -13.32 -4.32
CA LEU A 261 6.63 -13.73 -4.40
C LEU A 261 5.77 -12.57 -3.88
N TYR A 262 4.97 -11.99 -4.76
CA TYR A 262 4.02 -10.94 -4.46
C TYR A 262 2.61 -11.50 -4.54
N VAL A 263 1.91 -11.57 -3.42
CA VAL A 263 0.53 -12.08 -3.31
C VAL A 263 -0.36 -10.92 -2.90
N THR A 264 -1.42 -10.69 -3.65
CA THR A 264 -2.43 -9.67 -3.33
C THR A 264 -3.83 -10.23 -3.46
N SER A 265 -4.66 -9.95 -2.48
CA SER A 265 -6.07 -10.35 -2.42
C SER A 265 -6.73 -9.85 -1.13
N HIS A 266 -8.01 -10.16 -0.93
CA HIS A 266 -8.62 -10.11 0.40
C HIS A 266 -8.00 -11.16 1.34
N GLY A 267 -8.11 -10.91 2.66
CA GLY A 267 -7.63 -11.84 3.68
C GLY A 267 -8.65 -12.07 4.79
N SER A 268 -8.67 -13.28 5.36
CA SER A 268 -9.56 -13.67 6.45
C SER A 268 -8.87 -13.59 7.82
N LYS A 269 -9.67 -13.62 8.90
CA LYS A 269 -9.16 -13.65 10.28
C LYS A 269 -8.38 -14.92 10.61
N GLU A 270 -8.61 -15.98 9.86
CA GLU A 270 -7.91 -17.27 9.92
C GLU A 270 -6.57 -17.22 9.16
N HIS A 271 -6.13 -16.03 8.75
CA HIS A 271 -4.90 -15.80 7.99
C HIS A 271 -4.88 -16.48 6.62
N GLN A 272 -6.03 -16.60 5.97
CA GLN A 272 -6.11 -17.13 4.61
C GLN A 272 -6.23 -16.00 3.61
N VAL A 273 -5.52 -16.10 2.51
CA VAL A 273 -5.67 -15.24 1.33
C VAL A 273 -6.84 -15.77 0.51
N LEU A 274 -7.79 -14.92 0.18
CA LEU A 274 -8.94 -15.25 -0.65
C LEU A 274 -8.47 -15.61 -2.07
N VAL A 275 -8.90 -16.77 -2.55
CA VAL A 275 -8.72 -17.19 -3.94
C VAL A 275 -10.12 -17.46 -4.50
N GLY A 276 -10.55 -16.61 -5.43
CA GLY A 276 -11.92 -16.60 -5.93
C GLY A 276 -12.01 -16.20 -7.39
N LEU A 277 -12.89 -16.87 -8.10
CA LEU A 277 -13.37 -16.52 -9.44
C LEU A 277 -14.69 -17.24 -9.69
N ASP A 278 -15.78 -16.58 -9.42
CA ASP A 278 -17.11 -17.18 -9.57
C ASP A 278 -17.36 -17.61 -11.02
N PRO A 279 -17.96 -18.82 -11.24
CA PRO A 279 -18.46 -19.78 -10.26
C PRO A 279 -17.47 -20.91 -9.89
N LEU A 280 -16.16 -20.75 -10.03
CA LEU A 280 -15.19 -21.79 -9.75
C LEU A 280 -15.03 -22.03 -8.24
N PRO A 281 -15.08 -23.29 -7.75
CA PRO A 281 -14.86 -23.62 -6.35
C PRO A 281 -13.35 -23.68 -6.04
N LEU A 282 -12.69 -22.52 -5.96
CA LEU A 282 -11.25 -22.43 -5.68
C LEU A 282 -10.96 -22.51 -4.18
N ASN A 283 -9.85 -23.17 -3.81
CA ASN A 283 -9.40 -23.26 -2.44
C ASN A 283 -8.68 -21.98 -2.03
N GLN A 284 -8.93 -21.53 -0.79
CA GLN A 284 -8.21 -20.42 -0.17
C GLN A 284 -6.73 -20.79 0.03
N LEU A 285 -5.86 -19.78 0.13
CA LEU A 285 -4.42 -19.98 0.28
C LEU A 285 -4.01 -19.68 1.72
N ALA A 286 -3.65 -20.72 2.47
CA ALA A 286 -3.17 -20.60 3.84
C ALA A 286 -1.63 -20.40 3.90
N PRO A 287 -1.07 -19.90 5.04
CA PRO A 287 0.37 -19.82 5.24
C PRO A 287 1.11 -21.13 4.99
N GLU A 288 0.53 -22.25 5.43
CA GLU A 288 1.09 -23.60 5.31
C GLU A 288 1.16 -24.05 3.85
N ASP A 289 0.22 -23.62 3.01
CA ASP A 289 0.21 -23.94 1.58
C ASP A 289 1.42 -23.32 0.88
N ILE A 290 1.70 -22.03 1.14
CA ILE A 290 2.87 -21.36 0.59
C ILE A 290 4.16 -21.96 1.15
N ALA A 291 4.21 -22.23 2.46
CA ALA A 291 5.36 -22.87 3.07
C ALA A 291 5.66 -24.25 2.45
N GLN A 292 4.62 -25.07 2.23
CA GLN A 292 4.76 -26.37 1.60
C GLN A 292 5.20 -26.25 0.14
N ALA A 293 4.63 -25.31 -0.60
CA ALA A 293 5.01 -25.04 -1.99
C ALA A 293 6.48 -24.63 -2.12
N LEU A 294 6.97 -23.75 -1.25
CA LEU A 294 8.37 -23.36 -1.19
C LEU A 294 9.30 -24.52 -0.78
N LYS A 295 8.87 -25.37 0.14
CA LYS A 295 9.63 -26.53 0.61
C LYS A 295 9.86 -27.58 -0.47
N THR A 296 8.92 -27.73 -1.39
CA THR A 296 9.04 -28.66 -2.53
C THR A 296 9.93 -28.10 -3.65
N SER A 297 10.32 -26.82 -3.58
CA SER A 297 11.21 -26.15 -4.53
C SER A 297 12.53 -25.71 -3.85
N PRO A 298 13.40 -26.64 -3.39
CA PRO A 298 14.53 -26.36 -2.50
C PRO A 298 15.66 -25.52 -3.13
N SER A 299 15.68 -25.36 -4.45
CA SER A 299 16.62 -24.47 -5.14
C SER A 299 16.31 -22.99 -4.89
N ILE A 300 15.12 -22.65 -4.39
CA ILE A 300 14.75 -21.29 -4.01
C ILE A 300 15.27 -21.03 -2.59
N ARG A 301 16.48 -20.52 -2.48
CA ARG A 301 17.08 -20.20 -1.19
C ARG A 301 16.70 -18.80 -0.72
N TRP A 302 17.11 -17.78 -1.47
CA TRP A 302 16.85 -16.38 -1.12
C TRP A 302 15.48 -15.95 -1.63
N LYS A 303 14.63 -15.45 -0.73
CA LYS A 303 13.26 -15.11 -1.08
C LYS A 303 12.73 -13.90 -0.32
N VAL A 304 12.00 -13.08 -1.03
CA VAL A 304 11.21 -11.97 -0.51
C VAL A 304 9.74 -12.33 -0.75
N LEU A 305 8.98 -12.43 0.33
CA LEU A 305 7.59 -12.85 0.32
C LEU A 305 6.75 -11.65 0.76
N VAL A 306 5.97 -11.09 -0.15
CA VAL A 306 5.09 -9.94 0.10
C VAL A 306 3.65 -10.45 0.06
N ILE A 307 2.97 -10.41 1.19
CA ILE A 307 1.58 -10.84 1.31
C ILE A 307 0.71 -9.61 1.61
N ASN A 308 0.14 -9.05 0.57
CA ASN A 308 -0.73 -7.88 0.62
C ASN A 308 -2.20 -8.31 0.77
N ALA A 309 -2.58 -8.63 2.01
CA ALA A 309 -3.93 -9.05 2.36
C ALA A 309 -4.24 -8.69 3.82
N CYS A 310 -5.51 -8.48 4.15
CA CYS A 310 -5.92 -8.29 5.54
C CYS A 310 -5.49 -9.50 6.38
N TYR A 311 -5.11 -9.26 7.64
CA TYR A 311 -4.65 -10.29 8.58
C TYR A 311 -3.44 -11.11 8.13
N SER A 312 -2.69 -10.66 7.12
CA SER A 312 -1.51 -11.37 6.58
C SER A 312 -0.35 -11.49 7.57
N GLY A 313 -0.38 -10.78 8.71
CA GLY A 313 0.62 -10.95 9.77
C GLY A 313 0.80 -12.39 10.26
N GLY A 314 -0.23 -13.26 10.13
CA GLY A 314 -0.14 -14.69 10.44
C GLY A 314 0.80 -15.48 9.52
N PHE A 315 1.14 -14.96 8.36
CA PHE A 315 2.10 -15.58 7.45
C PHE A 315 3.55 -15.49 7.94
N ILE A 316 3.88 -14.49 8.77
CA ILE A 316 5.28 -14.21 9.17
C ILE A 316 5.89 -15.42 9.89
N GLU A 317 5.19 -16.00 10.88
CA GLU A 317 5.74 -17.10 11.68
C GLU A 317 5.97 -18.35 10.85
N THR A 318 5.06 -18.64 9.93
CA THR A 318 5.11 -19.86 9.09
C THR A 318 6.12 -19.73 7.95
N LEU A 319 6.33 -18.52 7.39
CA LEU A 319 7.15 -18.33 6.18
C LEU A 319 8.57 -17.83 6.46
N ARG A 320 8.87 -17.33 7.66
CA ARG A 320 10.21 -16.82 7.98
C ARG A 320 11.23 -17.94 8.13
N ASP A 321 12.39 -17.76 7.53
CA ASP A 321 13.60 -18.54 7.77
C ASP A 321 14.85 -17.63 7.63
N ASP A 322 16.05 -18.21 7.78
CA ASP A 322 17.33 -17.47 7.74
C ASP A 322 17.63 -16.83 6.36
N SER A 323 16.88 -17.17 5.33
CA SER A 323 17.07 -16.72 3.94
C SER A 323 15.80 -16.11 3.35
N SER A 324 14.81 -15.79 4.18
CA SER A 324 13.56 -15.15 3.77
C SER A 324 13.37 -13.77 4.38
N MET A 325 12.79 -12.86 3.61
CA MET A 325 12.18 -11.62 4.08
C MET A 325 10.67 -11.75 3.87
N VAL A 326 9.89 -11.59 4.93
CA VAL A 326 8.42 -11.63 4.86
C VAL A 326 7.88 -10.24 5.16
N ILE A 327 7.08 -9.71 4.24
CA ILE A 327 6.43 -8.40 4.33
C ILE A 327 4.93 -8.62 4.29
N THR A 328 4.22 -8.04 5.24
CA THR A 328 2.75 -8.15 5.35
C THR A 328 2.13 -6.77 5.49
N SER A 329 0.87 -6.62 5.14
CA SER A 329 0.10 -5.37 5.26
C SER A 329 -0.89 -5.42 6.43
#